data_af2db9f040d807dab8f53cc7d424af50
#
_entry.id   af2db9f040d807dab8f53cc7d424af50
#
_cell.length_a   1.000
_cell.length_b   1.000
_cell.length_c   1.000
_cell.angle_alpha   90.00
_cell.angle_beta   90.00
_cell.angle_gamma   90.00
#
_symmetry.space_group_name_H-M   'P 1'
#
loop_
_entity.id
_entity.type
_entity.pdbx_description
1 polymer ?
#
loop_
_entity_poly.entity_id
_entity_poly.type
_entity_poly.pdbx_seq_one_letter_code
_entity_poly.pdbx_strand_id
1 'polypeptide(L)'
;RGLGDVYKRQVQGTEMHGIIVGGNIRCFLKLSGTAYMPDLNGKILLLESRSGTVARMETYLSQLQQIGAFEQIAGILLGTFTEMEAKQCMPDIVQLVKKYVRKTMPIAVTKQIGHGTDAKGIVIGGEL
;
A
#
# COMPACT_ATOMS: atom_id res chain seq x y z
N ARG A 1 -0.52 20.04 -0.14
CA ARG A 1 -0.51 19.46 -1.48
C ARG A 1 -1.12 18.09 -1.47
N GLY A 2 -2.09 17.86 -2.32
CA GLY A 2 -2.75 16.58 -2.42
C GLY A 2 -1.93 15.58 -3.22
N LEU A 3 -2.19 14.30 -3.00
CA LEU A 3 -1.53 13.23 -3.75
C LEU A 3 -2.19 13.01 -5.11
N GLY A 4 -3.23 13.76 -5.45
CA GLY A 4 -3.85 13.70 -6.77
C GLY A 4 -2.93 14.08 -7.92
N ASP A 5 -1.86 14.86 -7.62
CA ASP A 5 -0.88 15.26 -8.62
C ASP A 5 0.18 14.19 -8.89
N VAL A 6 0.16 13.10 -8.12
CA VAL A 6 1.14 12.03 -8.26
C VAL A 6 0.78 11.18 -9.48
N TYR A 7 1.77 10.95 -10.34
CA TYR A 7 1.56 10.06 -11.47
C TYR A 7 1.34 8.63 -10.97
N LYS A 8 0.30 8.00 -11.47
CA LYS A 8 0.00 6.62 -11.10
C LYS A 8 -0.51 5.85 -12.30
N ARG A 9 -0.28 4.55 -12.29
CA ARG A 9 -0.73 3.65 -13.34
C ARG A 9 -1.65 2.61 -12.73
N GLN A 10 -2.88 2.56 -13.24
CA GLN A 10 -3.86 1.57 -12.79
C GLN A 10 -3.47 0.19 -13.29
N VAL A 11 -3.42 -0.79 -12.40
CA VAL A 11 -3.05 -2.16 -12.74
C VAL A 11 -4.18 -3.16 -12.50
N GLN A 12 -5.21 -2.76 -11.76
CA GLN A 12 -6.40 -3.57 -11.56
C GLN A 12 -7.56 -2.67 -11.17
N GLY A 13 -8.75 -3.01 -11.63
CA GLY A 13 -9.96 -2.27 -11.27
C GLY A 13 -10.05 -0.90 -11.91
N THR A 14 -10.98 -0.10 -11.41
CA THR A 14 -11.24 1.24 -11.93
C THR A 14 -10.41 2.29 -11.20
N GLU A 15 -10.40 3.50 -11.76
CA GLU A 15 -9.70 4.63 -11.15
C GLU A 15 -10.21 4.87 -9.72
N MET A 16 -9.27 5.23 -8.84
CA MET A 16 -9.55 5.40 -7.42
C MET A 16 -9.68 6.86 -7.04
N HIS A 17 -10.61 7.13 -6.13
CA HIS A 17 -10.73 8.44 -5.50
C HIS A 17 -10.98 8.23 -4.02
N GLY A 18 -10.44 9.09 -3.19
CA GLY A 18 -10.69 9.03 -1.76
C GLY A 18 -9.51 9.49 -0.93
N ILE A 19 -9.67 9.34 0.35
CA ILE A 19 -8.67 9.74 1.33
C ILE A 19 -7.65 8.61 1.48
N ILE A 20 -6.38 8.99 1.51
CA ILE A 20 -5.28 8.04 1.58
C ILE A 20 -4.83 7.87 3.03
N VAL A 21 -4.62 6.62 3.42
CA VAL A 21 -3.96 6.27 4.67
C VAL A 21 -2.90 5.22 4.37
N GLY A 22 -1.87 5.17 5.18
CA GLY A 22 -0.84 4.16 5.05
C GLY A 22 0.55 4.74 4.97
N GLY A 23 1.40 4.13 4.16
CA GLY A 23 2.79 4.52 3.99
C GLY A 23 3.70 3.30 4.06
N ASN A 24 4.77 3.38 4.86
CA ASN A 24 5.66 2.24 5.05
C ASN A 24 4.87 1.08 5.65
N ILE A 25 4.87 -0.06 4.96
CA ILE A 25 3.99 -1.17 5.32
C ILE A 25 4.31 -1.71 6.73
N ARG A 26 5.58 -1.82 7.07
CA ARG A 26 5.98 -2.31 8.41
C ARG A 26 5.54 -1.33 9.50
N CYS A 27 5.79 -0.05 9.28
CA CYS A 27 5.43 0.98 10.26
C CYS A 27 3.92 1.08 10.44
N PHE A 28 3.18 0.99 9.33
CA PHE A 28 1.72 1.04 9.39
C PHE A 28 1.17 -0.13 10.21
N LEU A 29 1.70 -1.33 9.98
CA LEU A 29 1.23 -2.51 10.71
C LEU A 29 1.50 -2.43 12.21
N LYS A 30 2.50 -1.66 12.63
CA LYS A 30 2.76 -1.47 14.06
C LYS A 30 1.64 -0.71 14.76
N LEU A 31 0.80 -0.03 14.01
CA LEU A 31 -0.34 0.69 14.60
C LEU A 31 -1.51 -0.24 14.89
N SER A 32 -1.51 -1.44 14.30
CA SER A 32 -2.59 -2.40 14.50
C SER A 32 -2.75 -2.74 15.98
N GLY A 33 -3.98 -2.63 16.45
CA GLY A 33 -4.28 -2.89 17.86
C GLY A 33 -4.01 -1.70 18.77
N THR A 34 -3.60 -0.56 18.24
CA THR A 34 -3.37 0.65 19.04
C THR A 34 -4.45 1.69 18.75
N ALA A 35 -4.53 2.69 19.63
CA ALA A 35 -5.45 3.80 19.44
C ALA A 35 -5.09 4.67 18.24
N TYR A 36 -3.90 4.51 17.68
CA TYR A 36 -3.42 5.32 16.56
C TYR A 36 -3.73 4.73 15.21
N MET A 37 -4.29 3.53 15.16
CA MET A 37 -4.67 2.90 13.89
C MET A 37 -5.81 3.71 13.26
N PRO A 38 -5.62 4.23 12.02
CA PRO A 38 -6.69 5.01 11.40
C PRO A 38 -7.85 4.11 10.97
N ASP A 39 -9.00 4.72 10.79
CA ASP A 39 -10.16 4.06 10.19
C ASP A 39 -9.84 3.76 8.72
N LEU A 40 -9.97 2.51 8.32
CA LEU A 40 -9.67 2.08 6.96
C LEU A 40 -10.89 2.06 6.03
N ASN A 41 -12.09 2.25 6.58
CA ASN A 41 -13.32 2.14 5.81
C ASN A 41 -13.34 3.15 4.67
N GLY A 42 -13.45 2.63 3.44
CA GLY A 42 -13.55 3.45 2.25
C GLY A 42 -12.30 4.22 1.88
N LYS A 43 -11.21 3.99 2.58
CA LYS A 43 -9.95 4.69 2.33
C LYS A 43 -9.13 4.01 1.23
N ILE A 44 -8.17 4.74 0.70
CA ILE A 44 -7.17 4.17 -0.21
C ILE A 44 -5.94 3.86 0.64
N LEU A 45 -5.53 2.60 0.60
CA LEU A 45 -4.38 2.15 1.39
C LEU A 45 -3.11 2.32 0.58
N LEU A 46 -2.24 3.21 1.06
CA LEU A 46 -0.91 3.41 0.47
C LEU A 46 0.07 2.46 1.15
N LEU A 47 0.84 1.73 0.34
CA LEU A 47 1.87 0.83 0.86
C LEU A 47 3.17 1.06 0.10
N GLU A 48 4.27 1.12 0.83
CA GLU A 48 5.61 1.16 0.26
C GLU A 48 6.59 0.51 1.22
N SER A 49 7.79 0.15 0.76
CA SER A 49 8.82 -0.40 1.63
C SER A 49 10.19 -0.24 1.00
N ARG A 50 11.19 0.13 1.80
CA ARG A 50 12.58 0.20 1.32
C ARG A 50 13.26 -1.15 1.40
N SER A 51 12.91 -1.98 2.38
CA SER A 51 13.57 -3.26 2.61
C SER A 51 12.56 -4.38 2.66
N GLY A 52 13.05 -5.59 2.41
CA GLY A 52 12.26 -6.80 2.46
C GLY A 52 12.00 -7.38 1.09
N THR A 53 12.01 -8.70 1.01
CA THR A 53 11.75 -9.43 -0.21
C THR A 53 10.42 -10.17 -0.09
N VAL A 54 10.18 -11.15 -0.95
CA VAL A 54 8.87 -11.80 -1.09
C VAL A 54 8.33 -12.33 0.25
N ALA A 55 9.13 -13.08 0.98
CA ALA A 55 8.65 -13.71 2.22
C ALA A 55 8.20 -12.68 3.25
N ARG A 56 8.95 -11.59 3.39
CA ARG A 56 8.59 -10.53 4.33
C ARG A 56 7.31 -9.84 3.90
N MET A 57 7.20 -9.53 2.62
CA MET A 57 5.98 -8.89 2.11
C MET A 57 4.76 -9.78 2.28
N GLU A 58 4.92 -11.09 2.08
CA GLU A 58 3.81 -12.01 2.30
C GLU A 58 3.37 -12.01 3.77
N THR A 59 4.31 -11.92 4.69
CA THR A 59 3.98 -11.82 6.11
C THR A 59 3.16 -10.56 6.39
N TYR A 60 3.57 -9.43 5.84
CA TYR A 60 2.84 -8.17 6.04
C TYR A 60 1.46 -8.20 5.40
N LEU A 61 1.36 -8.70 4.16
CA LEU A 61 0.08 -8.76 3.47
C LEU A 61 -0.88 -9.72 4.17
N SER A 62 -0.36 -10.83 4.68
CA SER A 62 -1.14 -11.77 5.45
C SER A 62 -1.69 -11.12 6.71
N GLN A 63 -0.89 -10.31 7.39
CA GLN A 63 -1.35 -9.61 8.59
C GLN A 63 -2.44 -8.57 8.23
N LEU A 64 -2.26 -7.83 7.14
CA LEU A 64 -3.29 -6.91 6.68
C LEU A 64 -4.61 -7.63 6.40
N GLN A 65 -4.52 -8.80 5.78
CA GLN A 65 -5.71 -9.61 5.54
C GLN A 65 -6.37 -10.03 6.85
N GLN A 66 -5.59 -10.49 7.80
CA GLN A 66 -6.11 -10.98 9.07
C GLN A 66 -6.78 -9.90 9.90
N ILE A 67 -6.30 -8.68 9.84
CA ILE A 67 -6.96 -7.58 10.55
C ILE A 67 -8.14 -7.00 9.78
N GLY A 68 -8.46 -7.56 8.62
CA GLY A 68 -9.62 -7.15 7.84
C GLY A 68 -9.40 -5.91 6.99
N ALA A 69 -8.15 -5.49 6.79
CA ALA A 69 -7.86 -4.27 6.06
C ALA A 69 -8.40 -4.31 4.63
N PHE A 70 -8.18 -5.44 3.93
CA PHE A 70 -8.57 -5.53 2.53
C PHE A 70 -10.07 -5.55 2.30
N GLU A 71 -10.85 -5.85 3.33
CA GLU A 71 -12.30 -5.81 3.24
C GLU A 71 -12.87 -4.43 3.51
N GLN A 72 -12.10 -3.56 4.12
CA GLN A 72 -12.55 -2.22 4.51
C GLN A 72 -12.20 -1.16 3.47
N ILE A 73 -11.06 -1.28 2.82
CA ILE A 73 -10.52 -0.23 1.94
C ILE A 73 -11.25 -0.19 0.59
N ALA A 74 -11.17 0.97 -0.06
CA ALA A 74 -11.75 1.17 -1.39
C ALA A 74 -10.73 0.95 -2.51
N GLY A 75 -9.44 0.94 -2.20
CA GLY A 75 -8.41 0.73 -3.21
C GLY A 75 -7.03 0.70 -2.58
N ILE A 76 -6.04 0.35 -3.39
CA ILE A 76 -4.64 0.22 -2.96
C ILE A 76 -3.77 1.05 -3.89
N LEU A 77 -2.91 1.88 -3.30
CA LEU A 77 -1.89 2.61 -4.03
C LEU A 77 -0.53 2.08 -3.59
N LEU A 78 0.19 1.47 -4.53
CA LEU A 78 1.51 0.90 -4.24
C LEU A 78 2.59 1.89 -4.64
N GLY A 79 3.38 2.33 -3.68
CA GLY A 79 4.58 3.11 -3.93
C GLY A 79 5.74 2.20 -4.31
N THR A 80 6.95 2.65 -4.04
CA THR A 80 8.15 1.91 -4.39
C THR A 80 8.42 0.83 -3.35
N PHE A 81 8.78 -0.37 -3.83
CA PHE A 81 9.26 -1.47 -3.00
C PHE A 81 10.69 -1.72 -3.41
N THR A 82 11.59 -0.94 -2.82
CA THR A 82 12.95 -0.73 -3.30
C THR A 82 13.77 -2.01 -3.38
N GLU A 83 13.80 -2.79 -2.30
CA GLU A 83 14.60 -4.02 -2.30
C GLU A 83 14.04 -5.06 -3.26
N MET A 84 12.71 -5.18 -3.33
CA MET A 84 12.09 -6.12 -4.26
C MET A 84 12.42 -5.76 -5.71
N GLU A 85 12.41 -4.46 -6.03
CA GLU A 85 12.74 -4.01 -7.39
C GLU A 85 14.21 -4.23 -7.70
N ALA A 86 15.10 -3.89 -6.76
CA ALA A 86 16.53 -4.05 -6.95
C ALA A 86 16.93 -5.50 -7.18
N LYS A 87 16.26 -6.42 -6.49
CA LYS A 87 16.54 -7.84 -6.58
C LYS A 87 15.69 -8.55 -7.63
N GLN A 88 14.85 -7.81 -8.33
CA GLN A 88 13.95 -8.35 -9.37
C GLN A 88 13.18 -9.56 -8.86
N CYS A 89 12.58 -9.40 -7.67
CA CYS A 89 11.85 -10.48 -7.04
C CYS A 89 10.65 -10.93 -7.87
N MET A 90 10.42 -12.24 -7.88
CA MET A 90 9.26 -12.84 -8.51
C MET A 90 8.61 -13.79 -7.51
N PRO A 91 7.32 -13.67 -7.25
CA PRO A 91 6.41 -12.65 -7.82
C PRO A 91 6.75 -11.24 -7.33
N ASP A 92 6.42 -10.25 -8.13
CA ASP A 92 6.62 -8.85 -7.73
C ASP A 92 5.51 -8.41 -6.77
N ILE A 93 5.59 -7.16 -6.30
CA ILE A 93 4.62 -6.69 -5.29
C ILE A 93 3.19 -6.66 -5.83
N VAL A 94 2.99 -6.31 -7.09
CA VAL A 94 1.64 -6.30 -7.67
C VAL A 94 1.06 -7.71 -7.67
N GLN A 95 1.84 -8.68 -8.11
CA GLN A 95 1.40 -10.07 -8.14
C GLN A 95 1.10 -10.59 -6.74
N LEU A 96 1.93 -10.20 -5.75
CA LEU A 96 1.68 -10.59 -4.37
C LEU A 96 0.39 -10.02 -3.84
N VAL A 97 0.18 -8.72 -4.01
CA VAL A 97 -1.03 -8.06 -3.52
C VAL A 97 -2.28 -8.69 -4.12
N LYS A 98 -2.24 -9.01 -5.41
CA LYS A 98 -3.40 -9.61 -6.09
C LYS A 98 -3.82 -10.94 -5.48
N LYS A 99 -2.91 -11.63 -4.80
CA LYS A 99 -3.25 -12.91 -4.14
C LYS A 99 -4.13 -12.72 -2.91
N TYR A 100 -4.13 -11.53 -2.32
CA TYR A 100 -4.78 -11.26 -1.05
C TYR A 100 -6.08 -10.47 -1.18
N VAL A 101 -6.38 -9.97 -2.37
CA VAL A 101 -7.53 -9.09 -2.58
C VAL A 101 -8.45 -9.65 -3.65
N ARG A 102 -9.71 -9.22 -3.63
CA ARG A 102 -10.67 -9.58 -4.67
C ARG A 102 -10.22 -9.01 -6.02
N LYS A 103 -10.63 -9.64 -7.10
CA LYS A 103 -10.20 -9.24 -8.45
C LYS A 103 -10.70 -7.86 -8.87
N THR A 104 -11.72 -7.35 -8.21
CA THR A 104 -12.28 -6.03 -8.49
C THR A 104 -11.62 -4.93 -7.66
N MET A 105 -10.73 -5.28 -6.72
CA MET A 105 -10.06 -4.27 -5.89
C MET A 105 -9.23 -3.33 -6.76
N PRO A 106 -9.51 -2.02 -6.75
CA PRO A 106 -8.68 -1.09 -7.51
C PRO A 106 -7.25 -1.06 -6.97
N ILE A 107 -6.29 -1.20 -7.86
CA ILE A 107 -4.87 -1.15 -7.52
C ILE A 107 -4.16 -0.27 -8.53
N ALA A 108 -3.42 0.71 -8.05
CA ALA A 108 -2.55 1.55 -8.87
C ALA A 108 -1.15 1.54 -8.32
N VAL A 109 -0.18 1.81 -9.17
CA VAL A 109 1.23 1.89 -8.78
C VAL A 109 1.76 3.27 -9.10
N THR A 110 2.70 3.74 -8.29
CA THR A 110 3.40 5.00 -8.54
C THR A 110 4.85 4.86 -8.10
N LYS A 111 5.75 5.50 -8.85
CA LYS A 111 7.16 5.55 -8.49
C LYS A 111 7.51 6.84 -7.77
N GLN A 112 6.54 7.70 -7.52
CA GLN A 112 6.78 9.00 -6.90
C GLN A 112 6.64 8.98 -5.38
N ILE A 113 6.31 7.83 -4.81
CA ILE A 113 6.18 7.64 -3.36
C ILE A 113 7.09 6.50 -2.94
N GLY A 114 7.85 6.72 -1.87
CA GLY A 114 8.74 5.70 -1.34
C GLY A 114 10.20 5.87 -1.73
N HIS A 115 10.54 6.97 -2.41
CA HIS A 115 11.92 7.27 -2.74
C HIS A 115 12.51 8.24 -1.70
N GLY A 116 13.81 8.09 -1.45
CA GLY A 116 14.55 9.01 -0.61
C GLY A 116 14.31 8.82 0.87
N THR A 117 14.68 9.85 1.62
CA THR A 117 14.67 9.78 3.08
C THR A 117 13.29 9.88 3.69
N ASP A 118 12.32 10.33 2.92
CA ASP A 118 10.96 10.55 3.42
C ASP A 118 10.09 9.29 3.37
N ALA A 119 10.66 8.17 2.96
CA ALA A 119 9.91 6.94 2.70
C ALA A 119 9.46 6.21 3.96
N LYS A 120 9.71 6.76 5.15
CA LYS A 120 9.35 6.09 6.40
C LYS A 120 8.08 6.61 7.04
N GLY A 121 7.47 7.62 6.45
CA GLY A 121 6.31 8.26 7.05
C GLY A 121 5.02 7.47 6.90
N ILE A 122 4.08 7.82 7.75
CA ILE A 122 2.71 7.37 7.65
C ILE A 122 1.90 8.55 7.11
N VAL A 123 1.10 8.30 6.09
CA VAL A 123 0.24 9.32 5.50
C VAL A 123 -1.19 9.08 5.98
N ILE A 124 -1.80 10.12 6.50
CA ILE A 124 -3.20 10.06 6.91
C ILE A 124 -3.88 11.33 6.41
N GLY A 125 -4.87 11.15 5.53
CA GLY A 125 -5.70 12.26 5.12
C GLY A 125 -5.33 12.94 3.81
N GLY A 126 -4.33 12.45 3.09
CA GLY A 126 -4.11 12.92 1.72
C GLY A 126 -5.27 12.49 0.84
N GLU A 127 -5.52 13.23 -0.23
CA GLU A 127 -6.63 12.93 -1.12
C GLU A 127 -6.13 12.56 -2.50
N LEU A 128 -6.68 11.50 -3.05
CA LEU A 128 -6.31 11.02 -4.38
C LEU A 128 -7.34 11.43 -5.42
#